data_ddb747566a7a3d612d31c988f36572b2
#
_entry.id   ddb747566a7a3d612d31c988f36572b2
#
_cell.length_a   1.000
_cell.length_b   1.000
_cell.length_c   1.000
_cell.angle_alpha   90.00
_cell.angle_beta   90.00
_cell.angle_gamma   90.00
#
_symmetry.space_group_name_H-M   'P 1'
#
loop_
_entity.id
_entity.type
_entity.pdbx_description
1 polymer ?
#
loop_
_entity_poly.entity_id
_entity_poly.type
_entity_poly.pdbx_seq_one_letter_code
_entity_poly.pdbx_strand_id
1 'polypeptide(L)'
;MDTLNFSSSDFNAVLITLKLALTTCFFLALIGTPLAYFLAFKSKRAKPFLESIVTLPLVLPPTVIGFYLIVFFSPDTPLGKFFILLTGEQLIFSFYGLVLASIIYSLPFWVQPLQSSLEKIGNDTLKTSESLGASKFDTFINVIVPLSKKGFLTSFIISFGVHCFNCSWADFLCVP
;
A
#
# COMPACT_ATOMS: atom_id res chain seq x y z
N MET A 1 35.23 18.01 8.22
CA MET A 1 34.87 16.59 8.43
C MET A 1 34.00 16.54 9.67
N ASP A 2 32.73 16.92 9.48
CA ASP A 2 31.78 16.94 10.59
C ASP A 2 31.35 15.52 10.85
N THR A 3 31.75 15.02 12.02
CA THR A 3 31.34 13.73 12.57
C THR A 3 29.81 13.74 12.66
N LEU A 4 29.16 12.84 11.93
CA LEU A 4 27.74 12.56 12.04
C LEU A 4 27.45 12.16 13.50
N ASN A 5 27.14 13.15 14.34
CA ASN A 5 26.60 12.89 15.66
C ASN A 5 25.17 12.39 15.50
N PHE A 6 25.00 11.07 15.42
CA PHE A 6 23.70 10.44 15.51
C PHE A 6 23.11 10.78 16.89
N SER A 7 22.20 11.74 16.86
CA SER A 7 21.43 12.12 18.06
C SER A 7 20.39 11.03 18.38
N SER A 8 20.00 10.93 19.63
CA SER A 8 18.90 10.04 20.05
C SER A 8 17.56 10.37 19.35
N SER A 9 17.40 11.61 18.89
CA SER A 9 16.28 12.05 18.05
C SER A 9 16.26 11.39 16.67
N ASP A 10 17.45 11.25 16.03
CA ASP A 10 17.57 10.65 14.69
C ASP A 10 17.23 9.17 14.74
N PHE A 11 17.64 8.48 15.80
CA PHE A 11 17.30 7.07 16.00
C PHE A 11 15.79 6.86 16.19
N ASN A 12 15.13 7.74 16.94
CA ASN A 12 13.68 7.70 17.11
C ASN A 12 12.94 7.97 15.80
N ALA A 13 13.41 8.92 14.99
CA ALA A 13 12.81 9.20 13.66
C ALA A 13 12.89 7.98 12.74
N VAL A 14 14.06 7.33 12.65
CA VAL A 14 14.24 6.10 11.87
C VAL A 14 13.33 4.99 12.37
N LEU A 15 13.16 4.85 13.67
CA LEU A 15 12.33 3.81 14.28
C LEU A 15 10.84 4.02 13.98
N ILE A 16 10.37 5.27 14.03
CA ILE A 16 8.99 5.63 13.66
C ILE A 16 8.74 5.37 12.17
N THR A 17 9.68 5.77 11.31
CA THR A 17 9.60 5.52 9.86
C THR A 17 9.53 4.03 9.54
N LEU A 18 10.39 3.22 10.18
CA LEU A 18 10.40 1.78 9.99
C LEU A 18 9.09 1.14 10.46
N LYS A 19 8.58 1.58 11.61
CA LYS A 19 7.29 1.13 12.14
C LYS A 19 6.15 1.49 11.19
N LEU A 20 6.14 2.72 10.67
CA LEU A 20 5.15 3.16 9.68
C LEU A 20 5.22 2.33 8.40
N ALA A 21 6.42 2.15 7.84
CA ALA A 21 6.63 1.38 6.62
C ALA A 21 6.18 -0.08 6.76
N LEU A 22 6.56 -0.75 7.84
CA LEU A 22 6.15 -2.13 8.11
C LEU A 22 4.64 -2.27 8.30
N THR A 23 4.04 -1.36 9.08
CA THR A 23 2.58 -1.35 9.30
C THR A 23 1.84 -1.14 7.99
N THR A 24 2.27 -0.19 7.17
CA THR A 24 1.66 0.08 5.86
C THR A 24 1.83 -1.09 4.90
N CYS A 25 3.02 -1.69 4.81
CA CYS A 25 3.26 -2.88 3.99
C CYS A 25 2.38 -4.06 4.42
N PHE A 26 2.15 -4.24 5.72
CA PHE A 26 1.25 -5.28 6.22
C PHE A 26 -0.20 -5.07 5.74
N PHE A 27 -0.72 -3.84 5.87
CA PHE A 27 -2.06 -3.53 5.38
C PHE A 27 -2.15 -3.59 3.85
N LEU A 28 -1.10 -3.17 3.13
CA LEU A 28 -1.03 -3.32 1.67
C LEU A 28 -1.03 -4.79 1.25
N ALA A 29 -0.33 -5.66 1.96
CA ALA A 29 -0.38 -7.09 1.70
C ALA A 29 -1.79 -7.65 1.89
N LEU A 30 -2.48 -7.21 2.93
CA LEU A 30 -3.83 -7.68 3.26
C LEU A 30 -4.90 -7.18 2.26
N ILE A 31 -4.82 -5.92 1.85
CA ILE A 31 -5.82 -5.27 0.98
C ILE A 31 -5.39 -5.32 -0.49
N GLY A 32 -4.13 -5.05 -0.78
CA GLY A 32 -3.59 -4.96 -2.14
C GLY A 32 -3.49 -6.32 -2.83
N THR A 33 -3.21 -7.38 -2.08
CA THR A 33 -3.11 -8.73 -2.67
C THR A 33 -4.45 -9.23 -3.22
N PRO A 34 -5.58 -9.21 -2.48
CA PRO A 34 -6.87 -9.61 -3.05
C PRO A 34 -7.31 -8.67 -4.18
N LEU A 35 -6.97 -7.38 -4.11
CA LEU A 35 -7.26 -6.44 -5.18
C LEU A 35 -6.48 -6.77 -6.45
N ALA A 36 -5.17 -7.02 -6.35
CA ALA A 36 -4.33 -7.45 -7.47
C ALA A 36 -4.83 -8.76 -8.10
N TYR A 37 -5.22 -9.74 -7.25
CA TYR A 37 -5.80 -10.99 -7.71
C TYR A 37 -7.11 -10.77 -8.47
N PHE A 38 -7.99 -9.91 -7.95
CA PHE A 38 -9.26 -9.58 -8.60
C PHE A 38 -9.04 -8.92 -9.98
N LEU A 39 -8.10 -7.98 -10.07
CA LEU A 39 -7.75 -7.31 -11.33
C LEU A 39 -7.12 -8.28 -12.34
N ALA A 40 -6.25 -9.18 -11.89
CA ALA A 40 -5.56 -10.12 -12.76
C ALA A 40 -6.52 -11.17 -13.38
N PHE A 41 -7.44 -11.73 -12.60
CA PHE A 41 -8.20 -12.92 -13.02
C PHE A 41 -9.69 -12.69 -13.26
N LYS A 42 -10.31 -11.73 -12.59
CA LYS A 42 -11.78 -11.67 -12.53
C LYS A 42 -12.41 -10.56 -13.39
N SER A 43 -11.73 -9.49 -13.65
CA SER A 43 -12.31 -8.29 -14.23
C SER A 43 -11.88 -8.04 -15.67
N LYS A 44 -12.52 -8.66 -16.67
CA LYS A 44 -12.20 -8.37 -18.08
C LYS A 44 -12.77 -7.03 -18.57
N ARG A 45 -14.01 -6.67 -18.19
CA ARG A 45 -14.68 -5.44 -18.67
C ARG A 45 -14.41 -4.23 -17.75
N ALA A 46 -14.37 -4.44 -16.46
CA ALA A 46 -14.11 -3.36 -15.49
C ALA A 46 -12.61 -3.13 -15.19
N LYS A 47 -11.73 -3.97 -15.75
CA LYS A 47 -10.28 -3.90 -15.54
C LYS A 47 -9.70 -2.51 -15.79
N PRO A 48 -9.86 -1.89 -16.98
CA PRO A 48 -9.25 -0.60 -17.26
C PRO A 48 -9.77 0.51 -16.34
N PHE A 49 -11.03 0.44 -15.93
CA PHE A 49 -11.60 1.41 -14.99
C PHE A 49 -11.03 1.26 -13.57
N LEU A 50 -10.95 0.03 -13.08
CA LEU A 50 -10.37 -0.26 -11.76
C LEU A 50 -8.86 0.04 -11.72
N GLU A 51 -8.13 -0.28 -12.78
CA GLU A 51 -6.72 0.07 -12.93
C GLU A 51 -6.53 1.59 -12.88
N SER A 52 -7.38 2.34 -13.57
CA SER A 52 -7.33 3.80 -13.54
C SER A 52 -7.56 4.36 -12.14
N ILE A 53 -8.49 3.80 -11.37
CA ILE A 53 -8.74 4.21 -9.99
C ILE A 53 -7.53 3.90 -9.10
N VAL A 54 -6.96 2.70 -9.24
CA VAL A 54 -5.78 2.29 -8.45
C VAL A 54 -4.55 3.13 -8.79
N THR A 55 -4.39 3.53 -10.06
CA THR A 55 -3.25 4.34 -10.51
C THR A 55 -3.42 5.84 -10.30
N LEU A 56 -4.62 6.29 -10.01
CA LEU A 56 -4.94 7.72 -9.83
C LEU A 56 -4.02 8.42 -8.82
N PRO A 57 -3.70 7.84 -7.64
CA PRO A 57 -2.76 8.45 -6.70
C PRO A 57 -1.35 8.64 -7.27
N LEU A 58 -0.94 7.85 -8.25
CA LEU A 58 0.40 7.97 -8.87
C LEU A 58 0.50 9.17 -9.81
N VAL A 59 -0.61 9.54 -10.45
CA VAL A 59 -0.67 10.65 -11.42
C VAL A 59 -0.78 12.00 -10.71
N LEU A 60 -1.41 12.03 -9.54
CA LEU A 60 -1.59 13.26 -8.76
C LEU A 60 -0.30 13.62 -8.02
N PRO A 61 0.09 14.91 -8.00
CA PRO A 61 1.19 15.37 -7.16
C PRO A 61 0.94 15.02 -5.69
N PRO A 62 1.97 14.58 -4.93
CA PRO A 62 1.83 14.20 -3.52
C PRO A 62 1.20 15.29 -2.64
N THR A 63 1.49 16.56 -2.93
CA THR A 63 0.92 17.72 -2.24
C THR A 63 -0.59 17.83 -2.43
N VAL A 64 -1.08 17.53 -3.63
CA VAL A 64 -2.53 17.55 -3.94
C VAL A 64 -3.24 16.42 -3.21
N ILE A 65 -2.67 15.22 -3.21
CA ILE A 65 -3.22 14.10 -2.45
C ILE A 65 -3.24 14.42 -0.96
N GLY A 66 -2.15 14.95 -0.42
CA GLY A 66 -2.06 15.36 0.99
C GLY A 66 -3.15 16.36 1.37
N PHE A 67 -3.38 17.38 0.53
CA PHE A 67 -4.45 18.36 0.74
C PHE A 67 -5.84 17.72 0.76
N TYR A 68 -6.16 16.89 -0.23
CA TYR A 68 -7.45 16.19 -0.26
C TYR A 68 -7.64 15.25 0.92
N LEU A 69 -6.59 14.56 1.36
CA LEU A 69 -6.65 13.69 2.54
C LEU A 69 -6.91 14.49 3.83
N ILE A 70 -6.27 15.65 3.98
CA ILE A 70 -6.54 16.55 5.13
C ILE A 70 -8.00 16.99 5.12
N VAL A 71 -8.52 17.45 3.99
CA VAL A 71 -9.93 17.85 3.86
C VAL A 71 -10.86 16.67 4.14
N PHE A 72 -10.56 15.48 3.64
CA PHE A 72 -11.40 14.30 3.77
C PHE A 72 -11.42 13.73 5.20
N PHE A 73 -10.30 13.82 5.91
CA PHE A 73 -10.15 13.37 7.29
C PHE A 73 -10.43 14.46 8.33
N SER A 74 -10.87 15.65 7.89
CA SER A 74 -11.22 16.76 8.79
C SER A 74 -12.26 16.31 9.82
N PRO A 75 -12.14 16.78 11.07
CA PRO A 75 -13.12 16.48 12.12
C PRO A 75 -14.57 16.90 11.76
N ASP A 76 -14.75 17.80 10.79
CA ASP A 76 -16.07 18.22 10.32
C ASP A 76 -16.72 17.23 9.36
N THR A 77 -15.95 16.33 8.76
CA THR A 77 -16.46 15.31 7.83
C THR A 77 -17.10 14.12 8.55
N PRO A 78 -18.02 13.41 7.90
CA PRO A 78 -18.62 12.19 8.48
C PRO A 78 -17.59 11.13 8.88
N LEU A 79 -16.50 11.00 8.08
CA LEU A 79 -15.41 10.05 8.35
C LEU A 79 -14.56 10.49 9.54
N GLY A 80 -14.21 11.78 9.62
CA GLY A 80 -13.48 12.31 10.77
C GLY A 80 -14.28 12.14 12.07
N LYS A 81 -15.57 12.48 12.06
CA LYS A 81 -16.48 12.27 13.20
C LYS A 81 -16.58 10.81 13.62
N PHE A 82 -16.73 9.90 12.66
CA PHE A 82 -16.79 8.46 12.94
C PHE A 82 -15.51 7.95 13.59
N PHE A 83 -14.36 8.44 13.13
CA PHE A 83 -13.08 8.04 13.69
C PHE A 83 -12.86 8.59 15.10
N ILE A 84 -13.22 9.86 15.35
CA ILE A 84 -13.17 10.47 16.69
C ILE A 84 -14.08 9.70 17.66
N LEU A 85 -15.24 9.23 17.21
CA LEU A 85 -16.15 8.44 18.01
C LEU A 85 -15.55 7.06 18.40
N LEU A 86 -14.73 6.48 17.54
CA LEU A 86 -14.09 5.18 17.76
C LEU A 86 -12.82 5.25 18.60
N THR A 87 -11.98 6.26 18.38
CA THR A 87 -10.63 6.33 18.96
C THR A 87 -10.46 7.47 19.97
N GLY A 88 -11.38 8.43 19.99
CA GLY A 88 -11.26 9.64 20.82
C GLY A 88 -10.25 10.66 20.31
N GLU A 89 -9.53 10.39 19.23
CA GLU A 89 -8.48 11.24 18.67
C GLU A 89 -8.82 11.71 17.26
N GLN A 90 -8.26 12.86 16.87
CA GLN A 90 -8.39 13.36 15.50
C GLN A 90 -7.52 12.52 14.56
N LEU A 91 -8.05 12.17 13.40
CA LEU A 91 -7.32 11.41 12.38
C LEU A 91 -6.18 12.23 11.76
N ILE A 92 -6.39 13.57 11.63
CA ILE A 92 -5.40 14.51 11.12
C ILE A 92 -4.24 14.60 12.11
N PHE A 93 -3.00 14.50 11.60
CA PHE A 93 -1.75 14.50 12.38
C PHE A 93 -1.62 13.37 13.39
N SER A 94 -2.43 12.31 13.28
CA SER A 94 -2.26 11.09 14.07
C SER A 94 -1.46 10.03 13.30
N PHE A 95 -0.87 9.09 14.03
CA PHE A 95 -0.19 7.93 13.42
C PHE A 95 -1.12 7.14 12.49
N TYR A 96 -2.40 7.01 12.84
CA TYR A 96 -3.41 6.31 12.03
C TYR A 96 -3.71 7.06 10.73
N GLY A 97 -3.76 8.39 10.76
CA GLY A 97 -3.93 9.22 9.57
C GLY A 97 -2.75 9.07 8.60
N LEU A 98 -1.52 9.05 9.13
CA LEU A 98 -0.31 8.78 8.35
C LEU A 98 -0.33 7.39 7.71
N VAL A 99 -0.72 6.35 8.44
CA VAL A 99 -0.85 4.99 7.90
C VAL A 99 -1.88 4.93 6.78
N LEU A 100 -3.06 5.54 6.94
CA LEU A 100 -4.10 5.56 5.91
C LEU A 100 -3.65 6.33 4.65
N ALA A 101 -3.05 7.49 4.82
CA ALA A 101 -2.48 8.26 3.72
C ALA A 101 -1.41 7.45 2.97
N SER A 102 -0.54 6.79 3.71
CA SER A 102 0.52 5.94 3.18
C SER A 102 -0.03 4.73 2.42
N ILE A 103 -1.10 4.09 2.91
CA ILE A 103 -1.77 2.99 2.21
C ILE A 103 -2.33 3.47 0.87
N ILE A 104 -3.06 4.58 0.85
CA ILE A 104 -3.68 5.12 -0.37
C ILE A 104 -2.61 5.45 -1.41
N TYR A 105 -1.53 6.13 -1.00
CA TYR A 105 -0.45 6.51 -1.89
C TYR A 105 0.35 5.31 -2.42
N SER A 106 0.61 4.31 -1.58
CA SER A 106 1.44 3.16 -1.93
C SER A 106 0.67 2.00 -2.56
N LEU A 107 -0.66 2.07 -2.60
CA LEU A 107 -1.52 1.04 -3.17
C LEU A 107 -1.14 0.67 -4.62
N PRO A 108 -0.90 1.62 -5.56
CA PRO A 108 -0.48 1.29 -6.91
C PRO A 108 0.87 0.58 -6.97
N PHE A 109 1.81 0.94 -6.09
CA PHE A 109 3.15 0.33 -6.04
C PHE A 109 3.12 -1.12 -5.56
N TRP A 110 2.11 -1.50 -4.80
CA TRP A 110 1.88 -2.89 -4.41
C TRP A 110 1.12 -3.65 -5.49
N VAL A 111 0.03 -3.08 -5.98
CA VAL A 111 -0.92 -3.78 -6.87
C VAL A 111 -0.34 -4.03 -8.25
N GLN A 112 0.30 -3.06 -8.89
CA GLN A 112 0.76 -3.17 -10.28
C GLN A 112 1.80 -4.28 -10.51
N PRO A 113 2.91 -4.38 -9.73
CA PRO A 113 3.90 -5.44 -9.95
C PRO A 113 3.33 -6.82 -9.63
N LEU A 114 2.48 -6.90 -8.59
CA LEU A 114 1.83 -8.14 -8.23
C LEU A 114 0.84 -8.59 -9.29
N GLN A 115 -0.02 -7.68 -9.78
CA GLN A 115 -0.95 -7.93 -10.87
C GLN A 115 -0.23 -8.42 -12.14
N SER A 116 0.82 -7.72 -12.56
CA SER A 116 1.63 -8.14 -13.73
C SER A 116 2.23 -9.53 -13.57
N SER A 117 2.64 -9.89 -12.35
CA SER A 117 3.15 -11.23 -12.06
C SER A 117 2.06 -12.29 -12.10
N LEU A 118 0.86 -11.97 -11.58
CA LEU A 118 -0.31 -12.85 -11.60
C LEU A 118 -0.85 -13.08 -13.03
N GLU A 119 -0.86 -12.06 -13.86
CA GLU A 119 -1.29 -12.16 -15.27
C GLU A 119 -0.40 -13.09 -16.09
N LYS A 120 0.90 -13.15 -15.79
CA LYS A 120 1.85 -14.08 -16.44
C LYS A 120 1.55 -15.55 -16.12
N ILE A 121 0.95 -15.84 -14.98
CA ILE A 121 0.55 -17.21 -14.60
C ILE A 121 -0.61 -17.69 -15.51
N GLY A 122 -1.48 -16.77 -15.92
CA GLY A 122 -2.58 -17.03 -16.84
C GLY A 122 -3.76 -17.78 -16.23
N ASN A 123 -4.90 -17.68 -16.91
CA ASN A 123 -6.14 -18.36 -16.48
C ASN A 123 -6.10 -19.89 -16.67
N ASP A 124 -5.20 -20.39 -17.50
CA ASP A 124 -5.14 -21.83 -17.79
C ASP A 124 -4.61 -22.62 -16.60
N THR A 125 -3.69 -22.06 -15.82
CA THR A 125 -3.21 -22.65 -14.55
C THR A 125 -4.37 -22.77 -13.54
N LEU A 126 -5.24 -21.76 -13.46
CA LEU A 126 -6.43 -21.81 -12.60
C LEU A 126 -7.41 -22.90 -13.02
N LYS A 127 -7.70 -23.00 -14.30
CA LYS A 127 -8.62 -24.02 -14.86
C LYS A 127 -8.06 -25.43 -14.64
N THR A 128 -6.76 -25.60 -14.81
CA THR A 128 -6.10 -26.90 -14.59
C THR A 128 -6.20 -27.31 -13.11
N SER A 129 -6.00 -26.40 -12.17
CA SER A 129 -6.15 -26.72 -10.75
C SER A 129 -7.60 -27.00 -10.35
N GLU A 130 -8.57 -26.27 -10.92
CA GLU A 130 -10.01 -26.55 -10.75
C GLU A 130 -10.39 -27.93 -11.31
N SER A 131 -9.83 -28.32 -12.46
CA SER A 131 -10.05 -29.64 -13.06
C SER A 131 -9.48 -30.79 -12.21
N LEU A 132 -8.46 -30.51 -11.40
CA LEU A 132 -7.90 -31.44 -10.42
C LEU A 132 -8.66 -31.48 -9.08
N GLY A 133 -9.76 -30.72 -8.97
CA GLY A 133 -10.60 -30.71 -7.78
C GLY A 133 -10.12 -29.79 -6.67
N ALA A 134 -9.11 -28.93 -6.91
CA ALA A 134 -8.63 -27.99 -5.92
C ALA A 134 -9.66 -26.87 -5.66
N SER A 135 -9.84 -26.48 -4.40
CA SER A 135 -10.67 -25.32 -4.06
C SER A 135 -9.97 -24.03 -4.47
N LYS A 136 -10.74 -22.93 -4.65
CA LYS A 136 -10.17 -21.62 -5.03
C LYS A 136 -9.14 -21.10 -4.03
N PHE A 137 -9.35 -21.36 -2.75
CA PHE A 137 -8.46 -20.96 -1.68
C PHE A 137 -7.18 -21.82 -1.67
N ASP A 138 -7.32 -23.11 -1.91
CA ASP A 138 -6.21 -24.05 -2.04
C ASP A 138 -5.32 -23.71 -3.26
N THR A 139 -5.95 -23.45 -4.40
CA THR A 139 -5.26 -22.95 -5.61
C THR A 139 -4.51 -21.63 -5.36
N PHE A 140 -5.14 -20.71 -4.61
CA PHE A 140 -4.49 -19.44 -4.28
C PHE A 140 -3.22 -19.65 -3.45
N ILE A 141 -3.30 -20.40 -2.35
CA ILE A 141 -2.17 -20.57 -1.43
C ILE A 141 -1.10 -21.49 -2.01
N ASN A 142 -1.46 -22.62 -2.60
CA ASN A 142 -0.51 -23.66 -2.99
C ASN A 142 0.02 -23.53 -4.43
N VAL A 143 -0.69 -22.78 -5.29
CA VAL A 143 -0.29 -22.60 -6.69
C VAL A 143 0.08 -21.15 -6.98
N ILE A 144 -0.80 -20.20 -6.72
CA ILE A 144 -0.62 -18.81 -7.15
C ILE A 144 0.45 -18.11 -6.31
N VAL A 145 0.38 -18.20 -4.99
CA VAL A 145 1.36 -17.56 -4.09
C VAL A 145 2.78 -18.04 -4.38
N PRO A 146 3.09 -19.35 -4.47
CA PRO A 146 4.45 -19.78 -4.77
C PRO A 146 4.93 -19.42 -6.19
N LEU A 147 4.03 -19.41 -7.21
CA LEU A 147 4.38 -18.99 -8.56
C LEU A 147 4.63 -17.48 -8.67
N SER A 148 3.91 -16.68 -7.89
CA SER A 148 4.03 -15.22 -7.88
C SER A 148 5.00 -14.65 -6.85
N LYS A 149 5.86 -15.48 -6.24
CA LYS A 149 6.85 -15.04 -5.22
C LYS A 149 7.66 -13.83 -5.65
N LYS A 150 8.12 -13.80 -6.92
CA LYS A 150 8.87 -12.67 -7.47
C LYS A 150 8.02 -11.40 -7.50
N GLY A 151 6.74 -11.49 -7.84
CA GLY A 151 5.80 -10.37 -7.81
C GLY A 151 5.59 -9.83 -6.40
N PHE A 152 5.36 -10.70 -5.42
CA PHE A 152 5.25 -10.33 -4.01
C PHE A 152 6.51 -9.62 -3.50
N LEU A 153 7.69 -10.20 -3.78
CA LEU A 153 8.96 -9.60 -3.37
C LEU A 153 9.17 -8.22 -4.00
N THR A 154 8.89 -8.09 -5.30
CA THR A 154 9.02 -6.81 -6.02
C THR A 154 8.05 -5.77 -5.45
N SER A 155 6.77 -6.13 -5.23
CA SER A 155 5.78 -5.24 -4.63
C SER A 155 6.19 -4.78 -3.23
N PHE A 156 6.72 -5.69 -2.41
CA PHE A 156 7.20 -5.38 -1.07
C PHE A 156 8.39 -4.40 -1.11
N ILE A 157 9.40 -4.70 -1.93
CA ILE A 157 10.61 -3.85 -2.03
C ILE A 157 10.26 -2.46 -2.54
N ILE A 158 9.43 -2.35 -3.58
CA ILE A 158 9.05 -1.05 -4.14
C ILE A 158 8.21 -0.26 -3.12
N SER A 159 7.19 -0.87 -2.51
CA SER A 159 6.35 -0.18 -1.53
C SER A 159 7.14 0.25 -0.30
N PHE A 160 8.03 -0.61 0.20
CA PHE A 160 8.91 -0.28 1.32
C PHE A 160 9.88 0.85 0.96
N GLY A 161 10.49 0.78 -0.23
CA GLY A 161 11.40 1.82 -0.73
C GLY A 161 10.72 3.18 -0.88
N VAL A 162 9.49 3.23 -1.38
CA VAL A 162 8.69 4.45 -1.49
C VAL A 162 8.44 5.07 -0.11
N HIS A 163 8.17 4.25 0.91
CA HIS A 163 7.98 4.76 2.28
C HIS A 163 9.27 5.33 2.87
N CYS A 164 10.38 4.61 2.76
CA CYS A 164 11.68 5.09 3.24
C CYS A 164 12.09 6.39 2.53
N PHE A 165 11.86 6.47 1.21
CA PHE A 165 12.21 7.66 0.43
C PHE A 165 11.33 8.87 0.80
N ASN A 166 10.02 8.70 0.92
CA ASN A 166 9.11 9.80 1.28
C ASN A 166 9.38 10.34 2.70
N CYS A 167 9.68 9.48 3.67
CA CYS A 167 10.02 9.94 5.01
C CYS A 167 11.37 10.69 5.03
N SER A 168 12.36 10.24 4.29
CA SER A 168 13.66 10.92 4.19
C SER A 168 13.53 12.34 3.60
N TRP A 169 12.63 12.55 2.64
CA TRP A 169 12.35 13.88 2.09
C TRP A 169 11.60 14.79 3.09
N ALA A 170 10.69 14.23 3.85
CA ALA A 170 9.96 14.99 4.87
C ALA A 170 10.90 15.48 5.98
N ASP A 171 11.84 14.65 6.42
CA ASP A 171 12.86 15.03 7.41
C ASP A 171 13.82 16.10 6.85
N PHE A 172 14.18 16.02 5.57
CA PHE A 172 15.04 17.01 4.92
C PHE A 172 14.37 18.38 4.76
N LEU A 173 13.05 18.43 4.58
CA LEU A 173 12.29 19.67 4.45
C LEU A 173 11.88 20.28 5.81
N CYS A 174 11.92 19.51 6.88
CA CYS A 174 11.55 19.94 8.23
C CYS A 174 12.76 20.35 9.11
N VAL A 175 13.97 20.34 8.57
CA VAL A 175 15.14 20.90 9.28
C VAL A 175 15.05 22.43 9.19
N PRO A 176 14.90 23.14 10.32
CA PRO A 176 14.90 24.61 10.38
C PRO A 176 16.27 25.21 10.08
#